data_808629faffb523615b7875bddd8c2f2c
#
_entry.id   808629faffb523615b7875bddd8c2f2c
#
_cell.length_a   1.000
_cell.length_b   1.000
_cell.length_c   1.000
_cell.angle_alpha   90.00
_cell.angle_beta   90.00
_cell.angle_gamma   90.00
#
_symmetry.space_group_name_H-M   'P 1'
#
loop_
_entity.id
_entity.type
_entity.pdbx_description
1 polymer ?
#
loop_
_entity_poly.entity_id
_entity_poly.type
_entity_poly.pdbx_seq_one_letter_code
_entity_poly.pdbx_strand_id
1 'polypeptide(L)'
;LLVLTSSLEGHIEDKIQEIDRQTGEVVNELIMEDIFSGKYEDRVDWTHLNTVSYQPETDTIVISPRNLESVVKLNWTTKEIQWILCDPRFWEGTEYEKYVLQPEGDFVYQFQQHTAYQMETDLDGDDQTIEVSMFDNHYVKVRKSDVLQYFDGEKESYLLVYAVNEAEKTVKQIKKIPTVWSTITSSAIYDADSNHIFGMCGHVKDSEDKRRGMNYEFDYDTEELINQFSIKSYYYRASEMKIDWNDLAAVMEIKVFK
;
A
#
# COMPACT_ATOMS: atom_id res chain seq x y z
N LEU A 1 14.62 11.50 5.17
CA LEU A 1 13.35 11.51 4.43
C LEU A 1 13.44 10.50 3.29
N LEU A 2 12.52 9.53 3.27
CA LEU A 2 12.38 8.64 2.11
C LEU A 2 11.39 9.23 1.11
N VAL A 3 11.74 9.19 -0.17
CA VAL A 3 10.90 9.66 -1.27
C VAL A 3 10.87 8.64 -2.41
N LEU A 4 9.70 8.50 -3.02
CA LEU A 4 9.52 7.72 -4.25
C LEU A 4 9.86 8.62 -5.44
N THR A 5 10.68 8.14 -6.35
CA THR A 5 11.13 8.88 -7.51
C THR A 5 11.16 8.00 -8.76
N SER A 6 11.67 8.55 -9.85
CA SER A 6 11.88 7.82 -11.11
C SER A 6 13.35 7.80 -11.47
N SER A 7 13.81 6.73 -12.11
CA SER A 7 15.15 6.66 -12.64
C SER A 7 15.32 7.60 -13.85
N LEU A 8 16.57 7.98 -14.14
CA LEU A 8 16.88 8.86 -15.27
C LEU A 8 16.84 8.14 -16.63
N GLU A 9 16.74 6.82 -16.64
CA GLU A 9 16.82 5.98 -17.85
C GLU A 9 15.47 5.71 -18.51
N GLY A 10 14.43 6.47 -18.13
CA GLY A 10 13.12 6.40 -18.78
C GLY A 10 12.08 5.53 -18.06
N HIS A 11 12.44 4.88 -16.96
CA HIS A 11 11.47 4.24 -16.06
C HIS A 11 10.85 5.27 -15.12
N ILE A 12 9.62 5.03 -14.68
CA ILE A 12 8.90 5.90 -13.76
C ILE A 12 8.48 5.13 -12.52
N GLU A 13 8.49 5.83 -11.36
CA GLU A 13 8.05 5.28 -10.08
C GLU A 13 8.75 3.95 -9.74
N ASP A 14 10.06 3.88 -9.99
CA ASP A 14 10.89 2.68 -9.86
C ASP A 14 12.06 2.84 -8.89
N LYS A 15 12.09 3.97 -8.14
CA LYS A 15 13.23 4.32 -7.30
C LYS A 15 12.80 4.90 -5.96
N ILE A 16 13.58 4.60 -4.93
CA ILE A 16 13.45 5.18 -3.60
C ILE A 16 14.75 5.88 -3.27
N GLN A 17 14.69 7.10 -2.77
CA GLN A 17 15.84 7.86 -2.30
C GLN A 17 15.67 8.30 -0.85
N GLU A 18 16.75 8.17 -0.10
CA GLU A 18 16.86 8.76 1.22
C GLU A 18 17.58 10.10 1.10
N ILE A 19 16.91 11.16 1.53
CA ILE A 19 17.42 12.52 1.48
C ILE A 19 17.71 13.00 2.90
N ASP A 20 18.94 13.44 3.14
CA ASP A 20 19.28 14.17 4.35
C ASP A 20 18.51 15.49 4.38
N ARG A 21 17.73 15.71 5.44
CA ARG A 21 16.85 16.88 5.55
C ARG A 21 17.58 18.21 5.80
N GLN A 22 18.83 18.16 6.23
CA GLN A 22 19.62 19.34 6.52
C GLN A 22 20.41 19.80 5.29
N THR A 23 20.99 18.84 4.55
CA THR A 23 21.83 19.14 3.39
C THR A 23 21.09 19.08 2.06
N GLY A 24 19.99 18.31 1.99
CA GLY A 24 19.27 17.99 0.75
C GLY A 24 19.98 16.95 -0.11
N GLU A 25 21.06 16.34 0.39
CA GLU A 25 21.81 15.33 -0.36
C GLU A 25 21.14 13.97 -0.28
N VAL A 26 21.23 13.20 -1.36
CA VAL A 26 20.84 11.78 -1.39
C VAL A 26 21.93 10.99 -0.69
N VAL A 27 21.58 10.30 0.40
CA VAL A 27 22.52 9.53 1.23
C VAL A 27 22.40 8.02 1.03
N ASN A 28 21.26 7.54 0.52
CA ASN A 28 21.03 6.14 0.16
C ASN A 28 19.94 6.05 -0.90
N GLU A 29 19.99 5.03 -1.74
CA GLU A 29 18.95 4.80 -2.75
C GLU A 29 18.72 3.31 -3.03
N LEU A 30 17.55 3.00 -3.57
CA LEU A 30 17.19 1.71 -4.12
C LEU A 30 16.61 1.92 -5.51
N ILE A 31 17.13 1.21 -6.49
CA ILE A 31 16.57 1.13 -7.83
C ILE A 31 15.97 -0.26 -7.99
N MET A 32 14.72 -0.33 -8.45
CA MET A 32 13.99 -1.60 -8.51
C MET A 32 14.61 -2.60 -9.49
N GLU A 33 15.28 -2.13 -10.54
CA GLU A 33 16.01 -2.96 -11.51
C GLU A 33 17.16 -3.75 -10.85
N ASP A 34 17.80 -3.17 -9.82
CA ASP A 34 18.85 -3.86 -9.06
C ASP A 34 18.30 -5.00 -8.19
N ILE A 35 17.00 -4.96 -7.87
CA ILE A 35 16.32 -5.95 -7.01
C ILE A 35 15.61 -7.00 -7.85
N PHE A 36 14.86 -6.59 -8.88
CA PHE A 36 14.02 -7.46 -9.71
C PHE A 36 14.41 -7.36 -11.19
N SER A 37 15.45 -8.08 -11.58
CA SER A 37 15.88 -8.11 -12.98
C SER A 37 15.01 -9.04 -13.85
N GLY A 38 14.85 -8.71 -15.11
CA GLY A 38 14.51 -9.64 -16.20
C GLY A 38 13.05 -9.88 -16.50
N LYS A 39 12.06 -9.49 -15.68
CA LYS A 39 10.67 -9.89 -15.95
C LYS A 39 9.82 -8.81 -16.66
N TYR A 40 10.06 -7.52 -16.40
CA TYR A 40 9.20 -6.43 -16.89
C TYR A 40 9.94 -5.14 -17.24
N GLU A 41 11.25 -5.16 -17.32
CA GLU A 41 12.14 -4.01 -17.54
C GLU A 41 11.92 -3.29 -18.88
N ASP A 42 11.25 -3.93 -19.83
CA ASP A 42 10.88 -3.37 -21.13
C ASP A 42 9.73 -2.34 -21.06
N ARG A 43 9.13 -2.17 -19.87
CA ARG A 43 8.00 -1.26 -19.67
C ARG A 43 8.44 -0.01 -18.90
N VAL A 44 8.11 1.16 -19.43
CA VAL A 44 8.39 2.45 -18.79
C VAL A 44 7.84 2.53 -17.36
N ASP A 45 6.63 2.00 -17.13
CA ASP A 45 5.95 1.94 -15.83
C ASP A 45 5.85 0.48 -15.38
N TRP A 46 6.97 -0.13 -15.06
CA TRP A 46 7.02 -1.57 -14.78
C TRP A 46 6.79 -1.91 -13.30
N THR A 47 7.21 -1.05 -12.37
CA THR A 47 7.03 -1.25 -10.94
C THR A 47 5.84 -0.47 -10.37
N HIS A 48 5.72 0.81 -10.70
CA HIS A 48 4.74 1.74 -10.16
C HIS A 48 4.74 1.74 -8.63
N LEU A 49 5.89 2.07 -8.05
CA LEU A 49 6.03 2.20 -6.59
C LEU A 49 5.07 3.28 -6.08
N ASN A 50 4.20 2.94 -5.15
CA ASN A 50 3.24 3.89 -4.60
C ASN A 50 3.32 4.09 -3.09
N THR A 51 4.07 3.24 -2.38
CA THR A 51 4.25 3.36 -0.93
C THR A 51 5.62 2.84 -0.52
N VAL A 52 6.21 3.50 0.47
CA VAL A 52 7.35 3.03 1.25
C VAL A 52 7.07 3.27 2.74
N SER A 53 7.26 2.25 3.57
CA SER A 53 7.14 2.29 5.03
C SER A 53 8.46 1.82 5.62
N TYR A 54 9.10 2.62 6.45
CA TYR A 54 10.40 2.32 7.05
C TYR A 54 10.26 1.96 8.53
N GLN A 55 10.93 0.88 8.93
CA GLN A 55 11.01 0.40 10.30
C GLN A 55 12.45 0.60 10.81
N PRO A 56 12.71 1.66 11.57
CA PRO A 56 14.07 2.01 11.98
C PRO A 56 14.71 1.00 12.91
N GLU A 57 13.93 0.30 13.75
CA GLU A 57 14.43 -0.68 14.72
C GLU A 57 15.06 -1.90 14.05
N THR A 58 14.60 -2.25 12.84
CA THR A 58 15.05 -3.43 12.09
C THR A 58 15.81 -3.05 10.81
N ASP A 59 15.92 -1.76 10.51
CA ASP A 59 16.46 -1.24 9.25
C ASP A 59 15.81 -1.88 8.03
N THR A 60 14.47 -1.96 8.03
CA THR A 60 13.70 -2.57 6.95
C THR A 60 12.71 -1.58 6.34
N ILE A 61 12.38 -1.82 5.06
CA ILE A 61 11.29 -1.12 4.39
C ILE A 61 10.27 -2.11 3.84
N VAL A 62 9.00 -1.74 3.93
CA VAL A 62 7.91 -2.36 3.17
C VAL A 62 7.57 -1.45 2.00
N ILE A 63 7.60 -1.99 0.80
CA ILE A 63 7.34 -1.27 -0.45
C ILE A 63 6.17 -1.91 -1.20
N SER A 64 5.47 -1.10 -1.98
CA SER A 64 4.32 -1.54 -2.79
C SER A 64 4.58 -1.28 -4.28
N PRO A 65 5.29 -2.17 -4.98
CA PRO A 65 5.39 -2.15 -6.43
C PRO A 65 4.09 -2.67 -7.06
N ARG A 66 3.16 -1.74 -7.28
CA ARG A 66 1.79 -2.01 -7.75
C ARG A 66 1.74 -2.88 -9.01
N ASN A 67 2.62 -2.59 -9.97
CA ASN A 67 2.62 -3.28 -11.26
C ASN A 67 3.28 -4.66 -11.22
N LEU A 68 3.92 -5.02 -10.10
CA LEU A 68 4.39 -6.37 -9.80
C LEU A 68 3.37 -7.17 -8.94
N GLU A 69 2.16 -6.63 -8.71
CA GLU A 69 1.10 -7.26 -7.90
C GLU A 69 1.60 -7.75 -6.52
N SER A 70 2.61 -7.10 -5.98
CA SER A 70 3.35 -7.57 -4.82
C SER A 70 3.50 -6.47 -3.77
N VAL A 71 3.61 -6.88 -2.52
CA VAL A 71 4.16 -6.08 -1.42
C VAL A 71 5.45 -6.75 -1.00
N VAL A 72 6.51 -5.99 -0.83
CA VAL A 72 7.86 -6.55 -0.58
C VAL A 72 8.45 -5.92 0.66
N LYS A 73 9.00 -6.74 1.55
CA LYS A 73 9.87 -6.28 2.63
C LYS A 73 11.33 -6.59 2.32
N LEU A 74 12.18 -5.63 2.53
CA LEU A 74 13.61 -5.78 2.36
C LEU A 74 14.38 -4.96 3.41
N ASN A 75 15.63 -5.35 3.65
CA ASN A 75 16.54 -4.55 4.48
C ASN A 75 16.95 -3.29 3.71
N TRP A 76 16.88 -2.12 4.37
CA TRP A 76 17.15 -0.84 3.71
C TRP A 76 18.63 -0.62 3.38
N THR A 77 19.54 -1.11 4.20
CA THR A 77 20.99 -0.98 3.97
C THR A 77 21.52 -2.03 3.00
N THR A 78 21.18 -3.32 3.21
CA THR A 78 21.74 -4.43 2.41
C THR A 78 20.96 -4.69 1.11
N LYS A 79 19.73 -4.19 0.99
CA LYS A 79 18.79 -4.43 -0.12
C LYS A 79 18.32 -5.89 -0.24
N GLU A 80 18.59 -6.72 0.75
CA GLU A 80 18.18 -8.13 0.75
C GLU A 80 16.67 -8.26 0.96
N ILE A 81 15.99 -8.99 0.06
CA ILE A 81 14.57 -9.29 0.19
C ILE A 81 14.37 -10.22 1.38
N GLN A 82 13.45 -9.86 2.28
CA GLN A 82 13.03 -10.70 3.38
C GLN A 82 11.81 -11.54 3.01
N TRP A 83 10.78 -10.94 2.43
CA TRP A 83 9.61 -11.63 1.93
C TRP A 83 8.86 -10.86 0.84
N ILE A 84 8.01 -11.59 0.11
CA ILE A 84 7.09 -11.08 -0.91
C ILE A 84 5.68 -11.58 -0.61
N LEU A 85 4.73 -10.66 -0.46
CA LEU A 85 3.31 -10.93 -0.33
C LEU A 85 2.62 -10.71 -1.68
N CYS A 86 2.16 -11.79 -2.29
CA CYS A 86 1.45 -11.78 -3.58
C CYS A 86 0.82 -13.15 -3.85
N ASP A 87 0.05 -13.30 -4.93
CA ASP A 87 -0.32 -14.62 -5.44
C ASP A 87 0.97 -15.36 -5.86
N PRO A 88 1.27 -16.55 -5.27
CA PRO A 88 2.50 -17.30 -5.54
C PRO A 88 2.75 -17.58 -7.01
N ARG A 89 1.68 -17.78 -7.78
CA ARG A 89 1.75 -18.07 -9.23
C ARG A 89 2.43 -16.95 -10.03
N PHE A 90 2.47 -15.74 -9.48
CA PHE A 90 3.12 -14.60 -10.13
C PHE A 90 4.64 -14.74 -10.18
N TRP A 91 5.24 -15.34 -9.16
CA TRP A 91 6.70 -15.53 -9.05
C TRP A 91 7.14 -16.99 -9.26
N GLU A 92 6.19 -17.92 -9.53
CA GLU A 92 6.48 -19.32 -9.76
C GLU A 92 7.55 -19.53 -10.83
N GLY A 93 8.54 -20.40 -10.55
CA GLY A 93 9.66 -20.71 -11.43
C GLY A 93 10.71 -19.59 -11.57
N THR A 94 10.62 -18.51 -10.80
CA THR A 94 11.64 -17.47 -10.72
C THR A 94 12.56 -17.64 -9.50
N GLU A 95 13.69 -16.97 -9.47
CA GLU A 95 14.57 -16.95 -8.30
C GLU A 95 13.96 -16.27 -7.07
N TYR A 96 12.85 -15.53 -7.24
CA TYR A 96 12.13 -14.81 -6.18
C TYR A 96 11.07 -15.66 -5.49
N GLU A 97 10.68 -16.80 -6.06
CA GLU A 97 9.68 -17.71 -5.49
C GLU A 97 9.96 -18.09 -4.02
N LYS A 98 11.24 -18.26 -3.67
CA LYS A 98 11.69 -18.59 -2.30
C LYS A 98 11.36 -17.53 -1.23
N TYR A 99 11.03 -16.31 -1.65
CA TYR A 99 10.65 -15.22 -0.75
C TYR A 99 9.14 -15.07 -0.60
N VAL A 100 8.35 -15.76 -1.42
CA VAL A 100 6.89 -15.62 -1.43
C VAL A 100 6.31 -16.26 -0.19
N LEU A 101 5.51 -15.48 0.54
CA LEU A 101 4.79 -15.94 1.73
C LEU A 101 3.74 -16.98 1.35
N GLN A 102 3.59 -17.99 2.23
CA GLN A 102 2.58 -19.03 2.06
C GLN A 102 1.30 -18.65 2.82
N PRO A 103 0.12 -18.64 2.16
CA PRO A 103 -1.12 -18.24 2.81
C PRO A 103 -1.62 -19.32 3.77
N GLU A 104 -2.21 -18.89 4.88
CA GLU A 104 -2.89 -19.74 5.85
C GLU A 104 -4.39 -19.43 5.90
N GLY A 105 -5.22 -20.48 5.86
CA GLY A 105 -6.67 -20.35 5.94
C GLY A 105 -7.31 -19.73 4.68
N ASP A 106 -8.46 -19.09 4.89
CA ASP A 106 -9.14 -18.36 3.83
C ASP A 106 -8.36 -17.09 3.51
N PHE A 107 -8.08 -16.86 2.23
CA PHE A 107 -7.16 -15.80 1.80
C PHE A 107 -7.58 -15.18 0.49
N VAL A 108 -7.50 -13.84 0.41
CA VAL A 108 -7.70 -13.08 -0.82
C VAL A 108 -6.40 -12.33 -1.11
N TYR A 109 -5.87 -12.52 -2.32
CA TYR A 109 -4.70 -11.77 -2.78
C TYR A 109 -5.11 -10.39 -3.27
N GLN A 110 -4.25 -9.42 -3.00
CA GLN A 110 -4.40 -8.06 -3.50
C GLN A 110 -4.06 -7.97 -5.00
N PHE A 111 -4.74 -7.05 -5.69
CA PHE A 111 -4.45 -6.69 -7.07
C PHE A 111 -4.38 -5.17 -7.22
N GLN A 112 -3.24 -4.66 -7.71
CA GLN A 112 -2.98 -3.24 -7.94
C GLN A 112 -3.12 -2.39 -6.66
N GLN A 113 -2.65 -2.91 -5.55
CA GLN A 113 -2.76 -2.32 -4.22
C GLN A 113 -2.09 -0.95 -4.11
N HIS A 114 -2.56 -0.18 -3.13
CA HIS A 114 -1.97 1.08 -2.68
C HIS A 114 -1.85 1.11 -1.17
N THR A 115 -0.97 1.98 -0.67
CA THR A 115 -0.83 2.28 0.76
C THR A 115 -0.44 1.05 1.60
N ALA A 116 0.35 0.13 1.06
CA ALA A 116 0.85 -0.98 1.87
C ALA A 116 1.89 -0.47 2.88
N TYR A 117 1.67 -0.74 4.16
CA TYR A 117 2.61 -0.37 5.22
C TYR A 117 2.57 -1.38 6.36
N GLN A 118 3.73 -1.54 7.03
CA GLN A 118 3.80 -2.30 8.28
C GLN A 118 3.23 -1.42 9.40
N MET A 119 2.33 -2.01 10.18
CA MET A 119 1.71 -1.35 11.32
C MET A 119 2.60 -1.48 12.57
N GLU A 120 2.41 -0.59 13.53
CA GLU A 120 3.08 -0.64 14.83
C GLU A 120 2.24 -1.36 15.89
N THR A 121 0.96 -1.62 15.59
CA THR A 121 0.00 -2.21 16.51
C THR A 121 -0.14 -3.70 16.24
N ASP A 122 0.03 -4.52 17.25
CA ASP A 122 -0.33 -5.93 17.25
C ASP A 122 -1.87 -6.04 17.28
N LEU A 123 -2.45 -6.57 16.21
CA LEU A 123 -3.90 -6.68 16.01
C LEU A 123 -4.44 -8.11 16.11
N ASP A 124 -3.57 -9.11 16.07
CA ASP A 124 -3.97 -10.51 16.18
C ASP A 124 -3.58 -11.15 17.53
N GLY A 125 -2.78 -10.45 18.34
CA GLY A 125 -2.33 -10.87 19.67
C GLY A 125 -1.21 -11.92 19.63
N ASP A 126 -0.51 -12.05 18.49
CA ASP A 126 0.60 -12.96 18.31
C ASP A 126 1.90 -12.18 18.11
N ASP A 127 2.78 -12.17 19.12
CA ASP A 127 4.07 -11.47 19.10
C ASP A 127 5.09 -12.01 18.09
N GLN A 128 4.76 -13.10 17.37
CA GLN A 128 5.58 -13.67 16.30
C GLN A 128 5.20 -13.16 14.91
N THR A 129 4.14 -12.38 14.81
CA THR A 129 3.68 -11.79 13.56
C THR A 129 3.90 -10.28 13.52
N ILE A 130 3.86 -9.74 12.32
CA ILE A 130 3.76 -8.29 12.07
C ILE A 130 2.55 -8.04 11.18
N GLU A 131 1.85 -6.96 11.44
CA GLU A 131 0.70 -6.58 10.63
C GLU A 131 1.11 -5.72 9.44
N VAL A 132 0.49 -6.04 8.29
CA VAL A 132 0.62 -5.25 7.06
C VAL A 132 -0.78 -4.85 6.59
N SER A 133 -1.04 -3.56 6.57
CA SER A 133 -2.29 -2.99 6.05
C SER A 133 -2.12 -2.48 4.64
N MET A 134 -3.19 -2.56 3.83
CA MET A 134 -3.21 -1.98 2.49
C MET A 134 -4.62 -1.75 1.97
N PHE A 135 -4.73 -0.87 0.98
CA PHE A 135 -5.92 -0.74 0.15
C PHE A 135 -5.74 -1.62 -1.09
N ASP A 136 -6.59 -2.61 -1.26
CA ASP A 136 -6.65 -3.43 -2.46
C ASP A 136 -7.62 -2.79 -3.46
N ASN A 137 -7.09 -2.27 -4.55
CA ASN A 137 -7.93 -1.73 -5.63
C ASN A 137 -8.70 -2.83 -6.37
N HIS A 138 -8.26 -4.06 -6.22
CA HIS A 138 -8.84 -5.25 -6.83
C HIS A 138 -9.14 -5.04 -8.32
N TYR A 139 -8.13 -4.56 -9.04
CA TYR A 139 -8.25 -4.16 -10.43
C TYR A 139 -7.03 -4.58 -11.25
N VAL A 140 -7.26 -5.25 -12.37
CA VAL A 140 -6.21 -5.63 -13.31
C VAL A 140 -6.47 -4.96 -14.66
N LYS A 141 -5.46 -4.26 -15.17
CA LYS A 141 -5.53 -3.66 -16.51
C LYS A 141 -5.42 -4.74 -17.59
N VAL A 142 -6.25 -4.67 -18.62
CA VAL A 142 -6.33 -5.63 -19.73
C VAL A 142 -4.97 -5.96 -20.38
N ARG A 143 -4.03 -5.00 -20.40
CA ARG A 143 -2.69 -5.21 -20.97
C ARG A 143 -1.73 -6.05 -20.09
N LYS A 144 -2.19 -6.52 -18.93
CA LYS A 144 -1.44 -7.39 -18.02
C LYS A 144 -1.98 -8.83 -18.08
N SER A 145 -1.91 -9.42 -19.26
CA SER A 145 -2.49 -10.75 -19.54
C SER A 145 -1.94 -11.87 -18.64
N ASP A 146 -0.71 -11.75 -18.19
CA ASP A 146 -0.04 -12.70 -17.29
C ASP A 146 -0.67 -12.74 -15.90
N VAL A 147 -1.28 -11.66 -15.45
CA VAL A 147 -1.98 -11.57 -14.15
C VAL A 147 -3.47 -11.82 -14.27
N LEU A 148 -4.08 -11.49 -15.41
CA LEU A 148 -5.53 -11.65 -15.65
C LEU A 148 -6.05 -13.06 -15.40
N GLN A 149 -5.24 -14.08 -15.63
CA GLN A 149 -5.62 -15.49 -15.41
C GLN A 149 -5.83 -15.84 -13.92
N TYR A 150 -5.32 -14.99 -13.00
CA TYR A 150 -5.43 -15.20 -11.56
C TYR A 150 -6.48 -14.30 -10.92
N PHE A 151 -6.93 -13.28 -11.62
CA PHE A 151 -7.90 -12.33 -11.15
C PHE A 151 -9.32 -12.91 -11.23
N ASP A 152 -10.08 -12.80 -10.15
CA ASP A 152 -11.44 -13.37 -10.03
C ASP A 152 -12.51 -12.55 -10.80
N GLY A 153 -12.20 -11.29 -11.17
CA GLY A 153 -13.08 -10.41 -11.92
C GLY A 153 -14.09 -9.65 -11.07
N GLU A 154 -14.02 -9.73 -9.75
CA GLU A 154 -14.88 -8.97 -8.86
C GLU A 154 -14.65 -7.47 -8.98
N LYS A 155 -15.72 -6.69 -8.81
CA LYS A 155 -15.71 -5.22 -8.88
C LYS A 155 -15.98 -4.62 -7.51
N GLU A 156 -15.12 -4.97 -6.59
CA GLU A 156 -15.06 -4.41 -5.23
C GLU A 156 -13.63 -4.02 -4.94
N SER A 157 -13.41 -3.16 -3.98
CA SER A 157 -12.12 -2.87 -3.40
C SER A 157 -12.16 -3.22 -1.92
N TYR A 158 -11.02 -3.49 -1.32
CA TYR A 158 -10.97 -3.98 0.06
C TYR A 158 -9.96 -3.20 0.90
N LEU A 159 -10.30 -3.01 2.18
CA LEU A 159 -9.31 -2.74 3.21
C LEU A 159 -8.82 -4.10 3.72
N LEU A 160 -7.53 -4.37 3.54
CA LEU A 160 -6.92 -5.62 3.93
C LEU A 160 -5.92 -5.41 5.06
N VAL A 161 -5.93 -6.31 6.04
CA VAL A 161 -4.87 -6.45 7.02
C VAL A 161 -4.43 -7.90 7.06
N TYR A 162 -3.14 -8.09 6.98
CA TYR A 162 -2.48 -9.38 7.03
C TYR A 162 -1.55 -9.46 8.22
N ALA A 163 -1.53 -10.61 8.90
CA ALA A 163 -0.52 -10.98 9.88
C ALA A 163 0.54 -11.86 9.20
N VAL A 164 1.79 -11.43 9.23
CA VAL A 164 2.92 -12.09 8.58
C VAL A 164 3.84 -12.68 9.62
N ASN A 165 4.01 -14.01 9.63
CA ASN A 165 5.06 -14.67 10.38
C ASN A 165 6.34 -14.71 9.54
N GLU A 166 7.29 -13.84 9.85
CA GLU A 166 8.53 -13.70 9.08
C GLU A 166 9.46 -14.90 9.21
N ALA A 167 9.42 -15.60 10.35
CA ALA A 167 10.26 -16.77 10.60
C ALA A 167 9.78 -18.00 9.81
N GLU A 168 8.47 -18.25 9.83
CA GLU A 168 7.84 -19.37 9.14
C GLU A 168 7.54 -19.10 7.67
N LYS A 169 7.67 -17.85 7.22
CA LYS A 169 7.29 -17.40 5.87
C LYS A 169 5.83 -17.65 5.54
N THR A 170 4.96 -17.48 6.51
CA THR A 170 3.51 -17.63 6.33
C THR A 170 2.79 -16.29 6.48
N VAL A 171 1.57 -16.22 5.96
CA VAL A 171 0.72 -15.05 6.05
C VAL A 171 -0.73 -15.46 6.24
N LYS A 172 -1.40 -14.77 7.15
CA LYS A 172 -2.82 -14.94 7.45
C LYS A 172 -3.56 -13.65 7.17
N GLN A 173 -4.70 -13.72 6.52
CA GLN A 173 -5.58 -12.56 6.38
C GLN A 173 -6.41 -12.42 7.66
N ILE A 174 -6.24 -11.31 8.38
CA ILE A 174 -6.95 -11.05 9.65
C ILE A 174 -8.10 -10.04 9.48
N LYS A 175 -8.09 -9.24 8.40
CA LYS A 175 -9.18 -8.32 8.09
C LYS A 175 -9.39 -8.20 6.59
N LYS A 176 -10.68 -8.19 6.17
CA LYS A 176 -11.13 -7.89 4.80
C LYS A 176 -12.45 -7.13 4.86
N ILE A 177 -12.41 -5.83 4.67
CA ILE A 177 -13.60 -4.98 4.68
C ILE A 177 -13.88 -4.50 3.26
N PRO A 178 -15.03 -4.87 2.64
CA PRO A 178 -15.37 -4.44 1.29
C PRO A 178 -15.72 -2.96 1.25
N THR A 179 -15.32 -2.31 0.15
CA THR A 179 -15.67 -0.92 -0.17
C THR A 179 -16.14 -0.82 -1.61
N VAL A 180 -16.60 0.37 -2.02
CA VAL A 180 -16.90 0.59 -3.44
C VAL A 180 -15.64 0.44 -4.28
N TRP A 181 -15.80 -0.06 -5.49
CA TRP A 181 -14.71 -0.28 -6.41
C TRP A 181 -13.99 1.00 -6.79
N SER A 182 -12.73 1.12 -6.39
CA SER A 182 -11.82 2.21 -6.69
C SER A 182 -10.62 1.69 -7.46
N THR A 183 -10.60 1.90 -8.76
CA THR A 183 -9.70 1.21 -9.70
C THR A 183 -8.23 1.62 -9.63
N ILE A 184 -7.94 2.78 -9.06
CA ILE A 184 -6.58 3.33 -8.92
C ILE A 184 -6.53 4.21 -7.68
N THR A 185 -5.31 4.54 -7.20
CA THR A 185 -5.10 5.42 -6.04
C THR A 185 -5.67 4.83 -4.74
N SER A 186 -6.11 5.64 -3.81
CA SER A 186 -6.76 5.21 -2.57
C SER A 186 -5.81 4.96 -1.40
N SER A 187 -6.38 4.82 -0.22
CA SER A 187 -5.62 4.50 1.01
C SER A 187 -6.46 3.73 2.02
N ALA A 188 -5.79 2.89 2.80
CA ALA A 188 -6.30 2.26 4.01
C ALA A 188 -5.41 2.69 5.19
N ILE A 189 -6.00 3.18 6.27
CA ILE A 189 -5.28 3.66 7.44
C ILE A 189 -6.00 3.16 8.69
N TYR A 190 -5.26 2.55 9.60
CA TYR A 190 -5.73 2.20 10.93
C TYR A 190 -5.28 3.27 11.93
N ASP A 191 -6.19 3.72 12.78
CA ASP A 191 -5.91 4.60 13.91
C ASP A 191 -6.06 3.83 15.23
N ALA A 192 -4.94 3.64 15.92
CA ALA A 192 -4.90 2.88 17.17
C ALA A 192 -5.63 3.59 18.34
N ASP A 193 -5.71 4.93 18.31
CA ASP A 193 -6.36 5.66 19.40
C ASP A 193 -7.88 5.50 19.39
N SER A 194 -8.49 5.43 18.21
CA SER A 194 -9.94 5.22 18.05
C SER A 194 -10.32 3.76 17.84
N ASN A 195 -9.38 2.88 17.52
CA ASN A 195 -9.60 1.53 17.03
C ASN A 195 -10.46 1.51 15.75
N HIS A 196 -10.24 2.47 14.86
CA HIS A 196 -10.96 2.56 13.60
C HIS A 196 -10.04 2.31 12.41
N ILE A 197 -10.62 1.81 11.33
CA ILE A 197 -9.95 1.70 10.04
C ILE A 197 -10.66 2.59 9.01
N PHE A 198 -9.86 3.42 8.34
CA PHE A 198 -10.34 4.36 7.34
C PHE A 198 -10.05 3.83 5.94
N GLY A 199 -11.10 3.76 5.12
CA GLY A 199 -11.03 3.42 3.70
C GLY A 199 -11.28 4.65 2.84
N MET A 200 -10.30 5.05 2.05
CA MET A 200 -10.38 6.27 1.25
C MET A 200 -10.26 5.91 -0.23
N CYS A 201 -11.42 5.69 -0.87
CA CYS A 201 -11.56 5.29 -2.26
C CYS A 201 -11.43 6.51 -3.17
N GLY A 202 -10.21 6.73 -3.71
CA GLY A 202 -9.88 7.97 -4.42
C GLY A 202 -10.45 8.08 -5.83
N HIS A 203 -10.78 6.97 -6.49
CA HIS A 203 -11.21 6.94 -7.88
C HIS A 203 -12.40 6.00 -8.10
N VAL A 204 -13.57 6.44 -7.71
CA VAL A 204 -14.83 5.75 -7.90
C VAL A 204 -15.57 6.37 -9.10
N LYS A 205 -16.19 5.56 -9.91
CA LYS A 205 -17.09 6.01 -10.99
C LYS A 205 -18.53 5.82 -10.55
N ASP A 206 -19.35 6.86 -10.68
CA ASP A 206 -20.79 6.77 -10.47
C ASP A 206 -21.52 6.24 -11.72
N SER A 207 -22.83 6.11 -11.63
CA SER A 207 -23.67 5.61 -12.73
C SER A 207 -23.65 6.50 -14.00
N GLU A 208 -23.17 7.74 -13.87
CA GLU A 208 -22.99 8.69 -14.98
C GLU A 208 -21.53 8.75 -15.46
N ASP A 209 -20.68 7.81 -15.04
CA ASP A 209 -19.23 7.76 -15.33
C ASP A 209 -18.45 8.98 -14.78
N LYS A 210 -19.05 9.73 -13.84
CA LYS A 210 -18.37 10.84 -13.16
C LYS A 210 -17.47 10.32 -12.04
N ARG A 211 -16.28 10.88 -11.95
CA ARG A 211 -15.30 10.51 -10.94
C ARG A 211 -15.63 11.12 -9.59
N ARG A 212 -15.56 10.29 -8.54
CA ARG A 212 -15.80 10.68 -7.15
C ARG A 212 -14.76 10.05 -6.25
N GLY A 213 -14.55 10.66 -5.08
CA GLY A 213 -13.95 10.03 -3.93
C GLY A 213 -15.03 9.60 -2.94
N MET A 214 -14.84 8.43 -2.33
CA MET A 214 -15.67 7.92 -1.22
C MET A 214 -14.78 7.65 -0.03
N ASN A 215 -15.22 8.06 1.15
CA ASN A 215 -14.48 7.87 2.38
C ASN A 215 -15.33 7.11 3.37
N TYR A 216 -14.74 6.17 4.05
CA TYR A 216 -15.37 5.28 5.02
C TYR A 216 -14.57 5.29 6.31
N GLU A 217 -15.26 5.19 7.42
CA GLU A 217 -14.72 4.96 8.74
C GLU A 217 -15.47 3.77 9.34
N PHE A 218 -14.72 2.72 9.68
CA PHE A 218 -15.26 1.50 10.27
C PHE A 218 -14.65 1.29 11.66
N ASP A 219 -15.44 0.80 12.59
CA ASP A 219 -14.90 0.17 13.80
C ASP A 219 -14.12 -1.09 13.40
N TYR A 220 -12.88 -1.21 13.87
CA TYR A 220 -11.99 -2.29 13.43
C TYR A 220 -12.47 -3.67 13.89
N ASP A 221 -12.98 -3.79 15.12
CA ASP A 221 -13.37 -5.09 15.69
C ASP A 221 -14.69 -5.59 15.11
N THR A 222 -15.69 -4.72 15.04
CA THR A 222 -17.06 -5.07 14.63
C THR A 222 -17.31 -4.93 13.14
N GLU A 223 -16.45 -4.22 12.41
CA GLU A 223 -16.62 -3.82 11.00
C GLU A 223 -17.86 -2.95 10.76
N GLU A 224 -18.43 -2.37 11.82
CA GLU A 224 -19.57 -1.48 11.71
C GLU A 224 -19.16 -0.17 11.03
N LEU A 225 -19.94 0.25 10.03
CA LEU A 225 -19.74 1.54 9.38
C LEU A 225 -20.14 2.67 10.32
N ILE A 226 -19.16 3.46 10.77
CA ILE A 226 -19.36 4.60 11.66
C ILE A 226 -19.68 5.85 10.87
N ASN A 227 -18.92 6.10 9.79
CA ASN A 227 -19.07 7.31 8.99
C ASN A 227 -18.79 7.06 7.52
N GLN A 228 -19.48 7.84 6.67
CA GLN A 228 -19.27 7.79 5.21
C GLN A 228 -19.56 9.16 4.60
N PHE A 229 -18.69 9.62 3.72
CA PHE A 229 -18.95 10.81 2.92
C PHE A 229 -18.32 10.72 1.53
N SER A 230 -18.87 11.49 0.58
CA SER A 230 -18.36 11.56 -0.79
C SER A 230 -17.81 12.94 -1.14
N ILE A 231 -16.79 12.95 -2.00
CA ILE A 231 -16.21 14.17 -2.58
C ILE A 231 -16.50 14.16 -4.09
N LYS A 232 -17.00 15.29 -4.63
CA LYS A 232 -17.31 15.42 -6.07
C LYS A 232 -16.04 15.65 -6.91
N SER A 233 -15.00 14.89 -6.61
CA SER A 233 -13.72 14.89 -7.33
C SER A 233 -13.03 13.58 -7.05
N TYR A 234 -12.06 13.21 -7.87
CA TYR A 234 -11.12 12.15 -7.52
C TYR A 234 -9.91 12.76 -6.77
N TYR A 235 -9.23 11.93 -5.99
CA TYR A 235 -7.99 12.29 -5.30
C TYR A 235 -7.03 11.10 -5.30
N TYR A 236 -5.75 11.38 -5.04
CA TYR A 236 -4.74 10.32 -5.00
C TYR A 236 -4.81 9.54 -3.71
N ARG A 237 -4.74 10.24 -2.58
CA ARG A 237 -4.73 9.70 -1.22
C ARG A 237 -5.36 10.71 -0.27
N ALA A 238 -5.92 10.22 0.81
CA ALA A 238 -6.31 11.03 1.94
C ALA A 238 -5.79 10.37 3.23
N SER A 239 -5.67 11.15 4.29
CA SER A 239 -5.30 10.70 5.62
C SER A 239 -6.09 11.47 6.65
N GLU A 240 -6.31 10.85 7.79
CA GLU A 240 -6.82 11.55 8.95
C GLU A 240 -5.75 12.53 9.49
N MET A 241 -6.20 13.64 10.01
CA MET A 241 -5.36 14.57 10.74
C MET A 241 -6.08 14.99 12.02
N LYS A 242 -5.47 14.70 13.17
CA LYS A 242 -5.95 15.18 14.47
C LYS A 242 -5.58 16.66 14.61
N ILE A 243 -6.59 17.51 14.75
CA ILE A 243 -6.41 18.95 14.89
C ILE A 243 -6.80 19.33 16.32
N ASP A 244 -5.85 19.78 17.13
CA ASP A 244 -6.17 20.49 18.35
C ASP A 244 -6.61 21.93 18.02
N TRP A 245 -7.92 22.14 18.12
CA TRP A 245 -8.50 23.46 17.81
C TRP A 245 -8.03 24.57 18.75
N ASN A 246 -7.52 24.23 19.94
CA ASN A 246 -6.95 25.21 20.85
C ASN A 246 -5.58 25.71 20.36
N ASP A 247 -4.78 24.82 19.79
CA ASP A 247 -3.51 25.18 19.17
C ASP A 247 -3.70 25.94 17.86
N LEU A 248 -4.72 25.60 17.08
CA LEU A 248 -5.05 26.32 15.84
C LEU A 248 -5.48 27.76 16.08
N ALA A 249 -6.23 28.04 17.14
CA ALA A 249 -6.62 29.42 17.50
C ALA A 249 -5.42 30.30 17.81
N ALA A 250 -4.30 29.71 18.26
CA ALA A 250 -3.05 30.42 18.55
C ALA A 250 -2.18 30.65 17.30
N VAL A 251 -2.38 29.89 16.21
CA VAL A 251 -1.51 29.89 15.02
C VAL A 251 -2.17 30.51 13.78
N MET A 252 -3.50 30.56 13.71
CA MET A 252 -4.21 31.02 12.51
C MET A 252 -4.61 32.51 12.56
N GLU A 253 -3.71 33.40 12.24
CA GLU A 253 -4.09 34.60 11.46
C GLU A 253 -4.35 34.15 10.00
N ILE A 254 -5.55 33.65 9.70
CA ILE A 254 -5.94 33.38 8.32
C ILE A 254 -6.07 34.72 7.60
N LYS A 255 -5.06 35.09 6.83
CA LYS A 255 -5.20 36.14 5.83
C LYS A 255 -6.00 35.59 4.66
N VAL A 256 -7.31 35.84 4.64
CA VAL A 256 -8.13 35.62 3.45
C VAL A 256 -7.69 36.66 2.41
N PHE A 257 -6.93 36.23 1.42
CA PHE A 257 -6.73 37.03 0.21
C PHE A 257 -8.04 37.02 -0.58
N LYS A 258 -8.62 38.22 -0.74
CA LYS A 258 -9.76 38.45 -1.62
C LYS A 258 -9.30 38.57 -3.06
#